data_c12b0ca6e72b2ca16098acb08cf5f749
#
_entry.id   c12b0ca6e72b2ca16098acb08cf5f749
#
_cell.length_a   1.000
_cell.length_b   1.000
_cell.length_c   1.000
_cell.angle_alpha   90.00
_cell.angle_beta   90.00
_cell.angle_gamma   90.00
#
_symmetry.space_group_name_H-M   'P 1'
#
loop_
_entity.id
_entity.type
_entity.pdbx_description
1 polymer ?
#
loop_
_entity_poly.entity_id
_entity_poly.type
_entity_poly.pdbx_seq_one_letter_code
_entity_poly.pdbx_strand_id
1 'polypeptide(L)'
;MQTRRSLAVAISALGLLASMQGADAQSGKVTVVTSFAKDVTDPVKRAFEKAVPGAVLEVQNRNTNAGVKFLEETRAGNQVDLFWASAPDAFEVLKGKKLLQQYSPKATGIPEKVGAYPINDRDGFYFGFAASGYGIMWNERYARANRLPEPREWQDLAKPAFHDHVSIAAPSRSGTTHLTIEAILQGEGWDKGWRTIKEMAGNFRQVTERSFGVPEAVNSGQVGVGIVIDFFAFSAQASGFPVKFVYPSVSTIVPANVAIVANAPNRAGAEAFIEFLLSPAGQEVLLEPSIRRLPVNPAVYAKAPADYPNPFTDPRLGKLMPFD
;
A
#
# COMPACT_ATOMS: atom_id res chain seq x y z
N MET A 1 -53.62 44.57 -6.61
CA MET A 1 -52.22 44.66 -6.15
C MET A 1 -51.84 43.41 -5.34
N GLN A 2 -52.01 42.22 -5.89
CA GLN A 2 -51.80 40.93 -5.16
C GLN A 2 -51.32 39.79 -6.07
N THR A 3 -50.31 40.03 -6.95
CA THR A 3 -49.78 38.97 -7.86
C THR A 3 -48.26 38.91 -7.99
N ARG A 4 -47.50 39.65 -7.14
CA ARG A 4 -46.02 39.62 -7.22
C ARG A 4 -45.26 38.96 -6.07
N ARG A 5 -45.95 38.41 -5.05
CA ARG A 5 -45.32 37.76 -3.88
C ARG A 5 -45.22 36.24 -3.97
N SER A 6 -45.92 35.60 -4.87
CA SER A 6 -45.97 34.13 -4.95
C SER A 6 -44.89 33.49 -5.86
N LEU A 7 -44.19 34.28 -6.68
CA LEU A 7 -43.16 33.76 -7.60
C LEU A 7 -41.75 33.66 -6.98
N ALA A 8 -41.48 34.42 -5.92
CA ALA A 8 -40.13 34.45 -5.31
C ALA A 8 -39.86 33.24 -4.36
N VAL A 9 -40.93 32.60 -3.85
CA VAL A 9 -40.79 31.46 -2.93
C VAL A 9 -40.58 30.13 -3.67
N ALA A 10 -41.07 30.00 -4.89
CA ALA A 10 -40.90 28.77 -5.69
C ALA A 10 -39.48 28.58 -6.24
N ILE A 11 -38.73 29.66 -6.51
CA ILE A 11 -37.37 29.57 -7.05
C ILE A 11 -36.35 29.21 -5.96
N SER A 12 -36.59 29.62 -4.70
CA SER A 12 -35.71 29.26 -3.58
C SER A 12 -35.84 27.78 -3.14
N ALA A 13 -37.01 27.15 -3.34
CA ALA A 13 -37.20 25.75 -3.01
C ALA A 13 -36.58 24.79 -4.04
N LEU A 14 -36.51 25.17 -5.33
CA LEU A 14 -35.83 24.36 -6.34
C LEU A 14 -34.29 24.42 -6.21
N GLY A 15 -33.75 25.51 -5.72
CA GLY A 15 -32.29 25.63 -5.49
C GLY A 15 -31.79 24.79 -4.31
N LEU A 16 -32.61 24.55 -3.28
CA LEU A 16 -32.25 23.69 -2.15
C LEU A 16 -32.34 22.19 -2.48
N LEU A 17 -33.24 21.79 -3.38
CA LEU A 17 -33.36 20.38 -3.80
C LEU A 17 -32.25 19.93 -4.72
N ALA A 18 -31.67 20.82 -5.53
CA ALA A 18 -30.52 20.49 -6.37
C ALA A 18 -29.21 20.34 -5.59
N SER A 19 -29.07 21.00 -4.42
CA SER A 19 -27.89 20.86 -3.55
C SER A 19 -27.92 19.60 -2.67
N MET A 20 -29.09 19.00 -2.43
CA MET A 20 -29.21 17.73 -1.69
C MET A 20 -28.87 16.50 -2.54
N GLN A 21 -29.10 16.54 -3.86
CA GLN A 21 -28.76 15.40 -4.74
C GLN A 21 -27.26 15.22 -4.96
N GLY A 22 -26.45 16.26 -4.76
CA GLY A 22 -24.99 16.16 -4.84
C GLY A 22 -24.31 15.59 -3.58
N ALA A 23 -24.96 15.70 -2.41
CA ALA A 23 -24.43 15.18 -1.15
C ALA A 23 -24.71 13.66 -0.98
N ASP A 24 -25.85 13.18 -1.47
CA ASP A 24 -26.20 11.75 -1.41
C ASP A 24 -25.33 10.86 -2.32
N ALA A 25 -24.77 11.41 -3.40
CA ALA A 25 -23.94 10.67 -4.33
C ALA A 25 -22.54 10.34 -3.79
N GLN A 26 -22.05 11.09 -2.78
CA GLN A 26 -20.75 10.84 -2.11
C GLN A 26 -20.92 10.03 -0.81
N SER A 27 -22.14 9.88 -0.33
CA SER A 27 -22.47 9.14 0.88
C SER A 27 -22.81 7.67 0.57
N GLY A 28 -22.88 6.86 1.61
CA GLY A 28 -23.25 5.48 1.52
C GLY A 28 -22.08 4.50 1.53
N LYS A 29 -22.39 3.26 1.22
CA LYS A 29 -21.41 2.17 1.28
C LYS A 29 -20.40 2.25 0.13
N VAL A 30 -19.10 2.23 0.49
CA VAL A 30 -17.98 2.11 -0.44
C VAL A 30 -17.27 0.80 -0.15
N THR A 31 -17.31 -0.14 -1.09
CA THR A 31 -16.74 -1.47 -0.92
C THR A 31 -15.34 -1.53 -1.53
N VAL A 32 -14.33 -1.84 -0.71
CA VAL A 32 -12.93 -1.97 -1.13
C VAL A 32 -12.40 -3.38 -0.96
N VAL A 33 -11.83 -3.94 -2.02
CA VAL A 33 -11.00 -5.15 -1.95
C VAL A 33 -9.56 -4.73 -1.70
N THR A 34 -8.94 -5.27 -0.65
CA THR A 34 -7.58 -4.91 -0.25
C THR A 34 -6.80 -6.09 0.32
N SER A 35 -5.47 -6.04 0.15
CA SER A 35 -4.54 -6.97 0.80
C SER A 35 -3.93 -6.42 2.10
N PHE A 36 -4.23 -5.19 2.48
CA PHE A 36 -3.72 -4.58 3.70
C PHE A 36 -4.33 -5.20 4.97
N ALA A 37 -3.50 -5.32 6.01
CA ALA A 37 -3.95 -5.74 7.34
C ALA A 37 -4.80 -4.65 8.01
N LYS A 38 -5.52 -5.03 9.08
CA LYS A 38 -6.40 -4.12 9.84
C LYS A 38 -5.66 -2.91 10.42
N ASP A 39 -4.39 -3.08 10.78
CA ASP A 39 -3.55 -1.99 11.29
C ASP A 39 -3.41 -0.82 10.30
N VAL A 40 -3.56 -1.09 9.00
CA VAL A 40 -3.61 -0.06 7.95
C VAL A 40 -5.05 0.35 7.64
N THR A 41 -5.95 -0.64 7.47
CA THR A 41 -7.30 -0.34 6.97
C THR A 41 -8.18 0.36 8.00
N ASP A 42 -8.08 0.02 9.29
CA ASP A 42 -8.95 0.57 10.32
C ASP A 42 -8.69 2.07 10.62
N PRO A 43 -7.42 2.54 10.74
CA PRO A 43 -7.16 3.98 10.85
C PRO A 43 -7.61 4.77 9.63
N VAL A 44 -7.32 4.27 8.43
CA VAL A 44 -7.72 4.93 7.17
C VAL A 44 -9.25 4.98 7.06
N LYS A 45 -9.95 3.87 7.39
CA LYS A 45 -11.42 3.82 7.42
C LYS A 45 -12.00 4.90 8.35
N ARG A 46 -11.52 4.95 9.60
CA ARG A 46 -12.00 5.96 10.58
C ARG A 46 -11.78 7.39 10.09
N ALA A 47 -10.59 7.66 9.52
CA ALA A 47 -10.24 8.98 9.04
C ALA A 47 -11.07 9.37 7.80
N PHE A 48 -11.29 8.44 6.87
CA PHE A 48 -12.13 8.63 5.70
C PHE A 48 -13.60 8.90 6.08
N GLU A 49 -14.20 8.07 6.92
CA GLU A 49 -15.60 8.22 7.36
C GLU A 49 -15.82 9.51 8.15
N LYS A 50 -14.79 10.00 8.85
CA LYS A 50 -14.82 11.32 9.49
C LYS A 50 -14.73 12.46 8.48
N ALA A 51 -13.93 12.32 7.43
CA ALA A 51 -13.70 13.35 6.42
C ALA A 51 -14.85 13.44 5.40
N VAL A 52 -15.55 12.34 5.15
CA VAL A 52 -16.68 12.24 4.20
C VAL A 52 -17.94 11.80 4.96
N PRO A 53 -18.72 12.73 5.51
CA PRO A 53 -19.92 12.41 6.28
C PRO A 53 -20.93 11.57 5.48
N GLY A 54 -21.42 10.49 6.08
CA GLY A 54 -22.36 9.56 5.46
C GLY A 54 -21.71 8.45 4.62
N ALA A 55 -20.38 8.50 4.35
CA ALA A 55 -19.67 7.39 3.75
C ALA A 55 -19.39 6.29 4.78
N VAL A 56 -19.50 5.03 4.35
CA VAL A 56 -19.14 3.84 5.13
C VAL A 56 -18.22 2.96 4.30
N LEU A 57 -16.95 2.83 4.70
CA LEU A 57 -16.00 1.98 4.02
C LEU A 57 -16.16 0.52 4.45
N GLU A 58 -16.55 -0.34 3.52
CA GLU A 58 -16.62 -1.79 3.72
C GLU A 58 -15.36 -2.46 3.17
N VAL A 59 -14.58 -3.06 4.06
CA VAL A 59 -13.29 -3.67 3.71
C VAL A 59 -13.43 -5.17 3.49
N GLN A 60 -13.15 -5.63 2.27
CA GLN A 60 -13.04 -7.04 1.92
C GLN A 60 -11.55 -7.43 1.83
N ASN A 61 -11.04 -8.07 2.89
CA ASN A 61 -9.63 -8.45 2.92
C ASN A 61 -9.36 -9.75 2.15
N ARG A 62 -8.46 -9.68 1.16
CA ARG A 62 -8.00 -10.82 0.35
C ARG A 62 -6.50 -10.68 0.13
N ASN A 63 -5.77 -11.79 -0.08
CA ASN A 63 -4.41 -11.63 -0.60
C ASN A 63 -4.45 -11.04 -2.03
N THR A 64 -3.35 -10.44 -2.49
CA THR A 64 -3.33 -9.66 -3.73
C THR A 64 -3.85 -10.46 -4.92
N ASN A 65 -3.32 -11.67 -5.15
CA ASN A 65 -3.72 -12.49 -6.30
C ASN A 65 -5.15 -13.03 -6.17
N ALA A 66 -5.60 -13.36 -4.96
CA ALA A 66 -7.00 -13.72 -4.74
C ALA A 66 -7.95 -12.52 -4.94
N GLY A 67 -7.50 -11.30 -4.65
CA GLY A 67 -8.24 -10.08 -4.95
C GLY A 67 -8.40 -9.86 -6.45
N VAL A 68 -7.31 -9.98 -7.21
CA VAL A 68 -7.33 -9.88 -8.69
C VAL A 68 -8.28 -10.93 -9.27
N LYS A 69 -8.12 -12.19 -8.88
CA LYS A 69 -8.97 -13.29 -9.37
C LYS A 69 -10.45 -13.09 -9.00
N PHE A 70 -10.73 -12.62 -7.79
CA PHE A 70 -12.09 -12.31 -7.37
C PHE A 70 -12.75 -11.25 -8.25
N LEU A 71 -12.06 -10.16 -8.59
CA LEU A 71 -12.57 -9.13 -9.48
C LEU A 71 -12.80 -9.64 -10.90
N GLU A 72 -11.97 -10.56 -11.39
CA GLU A 72 -12.18 -11.21 -12.66
C GLU A 72 -13.44 -12.08 -12.67
N GLU A 73 -13.60 -12.92 -11.66
CA GLU A 73 -14.71 -13.86 -11.54
C GLU A 73 -16.07 -13.16 -11.31
N THR A 74 -16.05 -12.03 -10.59
CA THR A 74 -17.28 -11.28 -10.26
C THR A 74 -17.61 -10.15 -11.24
N ARG A 75 -16.86 -10.03 -12.35
CA ARG A 75 -16.97 -8.94 -13.31
C ARG A 75 -18.41 -8.65 -13.79
N ALA A 76 -19.21 -9.68 -14.05
CA ALA A 76 -20.58 -9.52 -14.59
C ALA A 76 -21.57 -8.97 -13.55
N GLY A 77 -21.33 -9.21 -12.27
CA GLY A 77 -22.16 -8.74 -11.15
C GLY A 77 -21.33 -8.02 -10.10
N ASN A 78 -20.43 -7.14 -10.55
CA ASN A 78 -19.50 -6.46 -9.64
C ASN A 78 -20.22 -5.72 -8.51
N GLN A 79 -19.77 -5.93 -7.26
CA GLN A 79 -20.25 -5.29 -6.04
C GLN A 79 -19.11 -4.52 -5.33
N VAL A 80 -17.99 -4.31 -6.01
CA VAL A 80 -16.78 -3.68 -5.47
C VAL A 80 -16.56 -2.35 -6.15
N ASP A 81 -16.26 -1.34 -5.37
CA ASP A 81 -15.98 0.01 -5.86
C ASP A 81 -14.48 0.23 -6.11
N LEU A 82 -13.63 -0.32 -5.22
CA LEU A 82 -12.20 -0.03 -5.20
C LEU A 82 -11.35 -1.29 -5.08
N PHE A 83 -10.20 -1.28 -5.74
CA PHE A 83 -9.08 -2.16 -5.44
C PHE A 83 -7.94 -1.34 -4.82
N TRP A 84 -7.39 -1.80 -3.67
CA TRP A 84 -6.41 -1.07 -2.88
C TRP A 84 -5.30 -2.00 -2.37
N ALA A 85 -4.08 -1.88 -2.91
CA ALA A 85 -3.00 -2.82 -2.65
C ALA A 85 -1.60 -2.20 -2.79
N SER A 86 -0.57 -2.91 -2.28
CA SER A 86 0.83 -2.45 -2.34
C SER A 86 1.55 -2.78 -3.65
N ALA A 87 0.97 -3.65 -4.48
CA ALA A 87 1.68 -4.24 -5.61
C ALA A 87 1.20 -3.63 -6.94
N PRO A 88 1.96 -2.74 -7.59
CA PRO A 88 1.56 -2.08 -8.84
C PRO A 88 1.30 -3.04 -9.99
N ASP A 89 2.01 -4.16 -10.07
CA ASP A 89 1.81 -5.23 -11.06
C ASP A 89 0.37 -5.78 -11.08
N ALA A 90 -0.28 -5.88 -9.91
CA ALA A 90 -1.68 -6.29 -9.83
C ALA A 90 -2.62 -5.31 -10.54
N PHE A 91 -2.31 -4.00 -10.50
CA PHE A 91 -3.10 -2.98 -11.18
C PHE A 91 -2.89 -3.03 -12.70
N GLU A 92 -1.67 -3.32 -13.17
CA GLU A 92 -1.40 -3.53 -14.58
C GLU A 92 -2.17 -4.74 -15.14
N VAL A 93 -2.23 -5.84 -14.39
CA VAL A 93 -3.05 -7.01 -14.76
C VAL A 93 -4.53 -6.63 -14.85
N LEU A 94 -5.07 -5.91 -13.85
CA LEU A 94 -6.47 -5.49 -13.85
C LEU A 94 -6.77 -4.49 -14.99
N LYS A 95 -5.86 -3.53 -15.26
CA LYS A 95 -5.93 -2.58 -16.37
C LYS A 95 -5.96 -3.32 -17.71
N GLY A 96 -5.02 -4.23 -17.96
CA GLY A 96 -4.95 -5.03 -19.17
C GLY A 96 -6.21 -5.87 -19.42
N LYS A 97 -6.87 -6.33 -18.37
CA LYS A 97 -8.15 -7.05 -18.41
C LYS A 97 -9.38 -6.14 -18.48
N LYS A 98 -9.21 -4.83 -18.53
CA LYS A 98 -10.28 -3.81 -18.55
C LYS A 98 -11.21 -3.92 -17.33
N LEU A 99 -10.62 -4.16 -16.16
CA LEU A 99 -11.33 -4.26 -14.88
C LEU A 99 -11.20 -2.99 -14.02
N LEU A 100 -10.55 -1.95 -14.54
CA LEU A 100 -10.43 -0.65 -13.90
C LEU A 100 -11.10 0.45 -14.72
N GLN A 101 -11.48 1.54 -14.04
CA GLN A 101 -12.01 2.76 -14.65
C GLN A 101 -11.00 3.89 -14.56
N GLN A 102 -10.96 4.73 -15.58
CA GLN A 102 -10.19 5.96 -15.57
C GLN A 102 -10.81 7.00 -14.63
N TYR A 103 -9.94 7.73 -13.96
CA TYR A 103 -10.27 8.88 -13.13
C TYR A 103 -9.12 9.90 -13.22
N SER A 104 -9.39 11.15 -12.84
CA SER A 104 -8.40 12.20 -12.75
C SER A 104 -8.53 12.88 -11.39
N PRO A 105 -7.72 12.52 -10.38
CA PRO A 105 -7.76 13.12 -9.06
C PRO A 105 -7.47 14.61 -9.12
N LYS A 106 -8.11 15.38 -8.24
CA LYS A 106 -7.91 16.83 -8.09
C LYS A 106 -6.79 17.17 -7.13
N ALA A 107 -6.26 16.17 -6.43
CA ALA A 107 -5.20 16.34 -5.44
C ALA A 107 -3.97 17.01 -6.06
N THR A 108 -3.37 17.95 -5.32
CA THR A 108 -2.17 18.71 -5.71
C THR A 108 -1.01 18.42 -4.76
N GLY A 109 0.21 18.76 -5.17
CA GLY A 109 1.40 18.62 -4.33
C GLY A 109 2.00 17.21 -4.34
N ILE A 110 1.48 16.28 -5.15
CA ILE A 110 2.05 14.95 -5.36
C ILE A 110 2.97 15.02 -6.58
N PRO A 111 4.27 14.67 -6.46
CA PRO A 111 5.19 14.63 -7.59
C PRO A 111 4.81 13.55 -8.62
N GLU A 112 5.33 13.65 -9.83
CA GLU A 112 5.13 12.63 -10.85
C GLU A 112 5.80 11.29 -10.49
N LYS A 113 6.92 11.35 -9.72
CA LYS A 113 7.75 10.18 -9.41
C LYS A 113 8.19 10.16 -7.95
N VAL A 114 8.42 8.96 -7.43
CA VAL A 114 9.20 8.68 -6.24
C VAL A 114 10.45 7.90 -6.64
N GLY A 115 11.63 8.48 -6.42
CA GLY A 115 12.85 7.95 -7.04
C GLY A 115 12.74 7.98 -8.57
N ALA A 116 12.94 6.83 -9.20
CA ALA A 116 12.77 6.68 -10.65
C ALA A 116 11.36 6.22 -11.05
N TYR A 117 10.52 5.81 -10.10
CA TYR A 117 9.23 5.15 -10.37
C TYR A 117 8.06 6.15 -10.44
N PRO A 118 7.20 6.09 -11.47
CA PRO A 118 5.99 6.92 -11.55
C PRO A 118 5.05 6.64 -10.37
N ILE A 119 4.50 7.69 -9.76
CA ILE A 119 3.54 7.53 -8.65
C ILE A 119 2.17 7.08 -9.16
N ASN A 120 1.73 7.67 -10.26
CA ASN A 120 0.43 7.38 -10.86
C ASN A 120 0.58 6.70 -12.22
N ASP A 121 -0.41 5.91 -12.59
CA ASP A 121 -0.57 5.45 -13.96
C ASP A 121 -0.78 6.62 -14.92
N ARG A 122 -0.06 6.63 -16.06
CA ARG A 122 -0.13 7.70 -17.06
C ARG A 122 -1.50 7.82 -17.72
N ASP A 123 -2.21 6.70 -17.81
CA ASP A 123 -3.54 6.65 -18.42
C ASP A 123 -4.66 6.89 -17.40
N GLY A 124 -4.33 7.09 -16.11
CA GLY A 124 -5.29 7.44 -15.07
C GLY A 124 -6.17 6.29 -14.57
N PHE A 125 -5.69 5.05 -14.61
CA PHE A 125 -6.44 3.90 -14.10
C PHE A 125 -6.16 3.59 -12.63
N TYR A 126 -4.97 3.98 -12.09
CA TYR A 126 -4.64 3.79 -10.68
C TYR A 126 -3.69 4.87 -10.16
N PHE A 127 -3.72 5.09 -8.86
CA PHE A 127 -3.05 6.21 -8.21
C PHE A 127 -2.25 5.73 -7.00
N GLY A 128 -0.99 6.16 -6.94
CA GLY A 128 -0.12 5.92 -5.80
C GLY A 128 -0.48 6.83 -4.63
N PHE A 129 -0.76 6.25 -3.47
CA PHE A 129 -1.08 7.00 -2.25
C PHE A 129 0.03 6.93 -1.20
N ALA A 130 0.92 5.96 -1.28
CA ALA A 130 2.06 5.78 -0.40
C ALA A 130 3.20 5.13 -1.17
N ALA A 131 4.45 5.38 -0.76
CA ALA A 131 5.60 4.66 -1.27
C ALA A 131 6.05 3.58 -0.28
N SER A 132 6.74 2.56 -0.74
CA SER A 132 7.35 1.53 0.09
C SER A 132 8.49 0.84 -0.65
N GLY A 133 9.47 0.39 0.11
CA GLY A 133 10.57 -0.43 -0.41
C GLY A 133 10.63 -1.80 0.26
N TYR A 134 11.48 -2.67 -0.25
CA TYR A 134 11.61 -4.05 0.22
C TYR A 134 12.98 -4.26 0.86
N GLY A 135 13.01 -5.07 1.92
CA GLY A 135 14.25 -5.28 2.63
C GLY A 135 14.19 -6.38 3.67
N ILE A 136 15.18 -6.34 4.55
CA ILE A 136 15.41 -7.33 5.57
C ILE A 136 15.14 -6.71 6.94
N MET A 137 14.22 -7.33 7.67
CA MET A 137 13.90 -7.02 9.07
C MET A 137 14.49 -8.09 9.96
N TRP A 138 15.07 -7.72 11.11
CA TRP A 138 15.55 -8.71 12.07
C TRP A 138 15.29 -8.28 13.51
N ASN A 139 15.08 -9.26 14.38
CA ASN A 139 14.91 -9.07 15.82
C ASN A 139 16.28 -9.09 16.51
N GLU A 140 16.68 -7.96 17.12
CA GLU A 140 18.00 -7.81 17.75
C GLU A 140 18.20 -8.73 18.94
N ARG A 141 17.15 -9.01 19.74
CA ARG A 141 17.24 -9.94 20.88
C ARG A 141 17.47 -11.37 20.40
N TYR A 142 16.69 -11.77 19.39
CA TYR A 142 16.84 -13.09 18.77
C TYR A 142 18.23 -13.23 18.14
N ALA A 143 18.67 -12.25 17.37
CA ALA A 143 19.97 -12.26 16.70
C ALA A 143 21.12 -12.41 17.70
N ARG A 144 21.10 -11.66 18.81
CA ARG A 144 22.10 -11.81 19.86
C ARG A 144 22.09 -13.19 20.51
N ALA A 145 20.90 -13.71 20.86
CA ALA A 145 20.76 -15.02 21.49
C ALA A 145 21.26 -16.18 20.60
N ASN A 146 21.07 -16.06 19.29
CA ASN A 146 21.48 -17.06 18.31
C ASN A 146 22.80 -16.74 17.59
N ARG A 147 23.50 -15.67 18.00
CA ARG A 147 24.78 -15.22 17.40
C ARG A 147 24.69 -14.97 15.89
N LEU A 148 23.52 -14.48 15.42
CA LEU A 148 23.36 -14.13 14.03
C LEU A 148 24.09 -12.83 13.72
N PRO A 149 24.81 -12.73 12.58
CA PRO A 149 25.35 -11.47 12.11
C PRO A 149 24.22 -10.54 11.65
N GLU A 150 24.48 -9.23 11.60
CA GLU A 150 23.54 -8.27 11.02
C GLU A 150 23.47 -8.49 9.50
N PRO A 151 22.29 -8.77 8.92
CA PRO A 151 22.17 -8.88 7.47
C PRO A 151 22.16 -7.49 6.83
N ARG A 152 22.78 -7.35 5.67
CA ARG A 152 22.82 -6.11 4.88
C ARG A 152 22.37 -6.30 3.45
N GLU A 153 22.71 -7.45 2.86
CA GLU A 153 22.42 -7.80 1.48
C GLU A 153 21.63 -9.11 1.40
N TRP A 154 20.93 -9.34 0.29
CA TRP A 154 20.20 -10.59 0.07
C TRP A 154 21.09 -11.82 0.22
N GLN A 155 22.31 -11.75 -0.30
CA GLN A 155 23.29 -12.85 -0.23
C GLN A 155 23.71 -13.18 1.21
N ASP A 156 23.57 -12.25 2.14
CA ASP A 156 23.83 -12.55 3.55
C ASP A 156 22.91 -13.65 4.07
N LEU A 157 21.64 -13.64 3.61
CA LEU A 157 20.65 -14.63 4.04
C LEU A 157 20.92 -16.05 3.49
N ALA A 158 21.81 -16.18 2.51
CA ALA A 158 22.29 -17.47 2.01
C ALA A 158 23.40 -18.09 2.88
N LYS A 159 23.99 -17.31 3.82
CA LYS A 159 25.07 -17.82 4.69
C LYS A 159 24.53 -18.88 5.67
N PRO A 160 25.35 -19.91 6.00
CA PRO A 160 24.94 -20.99 6.92
C PRO A 160 24.48 -20.48 8.30
N ALA A 161 24.98 -19.32 8.75
CA ALA A 161 24.55 -18.71 10.01
C ALA A 161 23.05 -18.41 10.08
N PHE A 162 22.38 -18.24 8.94
CA PHE A 162 20.94 -17.94 8.86
C PHE A 162 20.07 -19.20 8.65
N HIS A 163 20.66 -20.38 8.63
CA HIS A 163 19.91 -21.62 8.43
C HIS A 163 18.83 -21.78 9.52
N ASP A 164 17.59 -21.97 9.10
CA ASP A 164 16.41 -22.14 9.98
C ASP A 164 16.07 -20.87 10.82
N HIS A 165 16.50 -19.68 10.36
CA HIS A 165 16.24 -18.42 11.05
C HIS A 165 15.47 -17.39 10.22
N VAL A 166 15.19 -17.67 8.95
CA VAL A 166 14.59 -16.71 8.01
C VAL A 166 13.13 -17.05 7.71
N SER A 167 12.29 -16.03 7.58
CA SER A 167 10.91 -16.14 7.10
C SER A 167 10.67 -15.27 5.88
N ILE A 168 9.85 -15.79 4.98
CA ILE A 168 9.33 -15.08 3.79
C ILE A 168 7.85 -15.44 3.60
N ALA A 169 7.09 -14.64 2.84
CA ALA A 169 5.75 -15.04 2.41
C ALA A 169 5.80 -15.76 1.05
N ALA A 170 4.75 -16.52 0.73
CA ALA A 170 4.62 -17.18 -0.56
C ALA A 170 4.47 -16.14 -1.69
N PRO A 171 5.39 -16.07 -2.68
CA PRO A 171 5.33 -15.05 -3.75
C PRO A 171 4.07 -15.20 -4.61
N SER A 172 3.54 -16.40 -4.76
CA SER A 172 2.28 -16.65 -5.47
C SER A 172 1.03 -16.07 -4.80
N ARG A 173 1.12 -15.59 -3.55
CA ARG A 173 0.00 -15.04 -2.77
C ARG A 173 0.25 -13.62 -2.28
N SER A 174 1.50 -13.24 -2.13
CA SER A 174 1.94 -11.94 -1.57
C SER A 174 2.53 -11.07 -2.67
N GLY A 175 1.87 -9.95 -2.99
CA GLY A 175 2.43 -8.94 -3.89
C GLY A 175 3.75 -8.37 -3.36
N THR A 176 3.90 -8.19 -2.05
CA THR A 176 5.18 -7.79 -1.42
C THR A 176 6.31 -8.74 -1.79
N THR A 177 6.12 -10.04 -1.60
CA THR A 177 7.16 -11.03 -1.89
C THR A 177 7.40 -11.18 -3.39
N HIS A 178 6.33 -11.13 -4.20
CA HIS A 178 6.46 -11.13 -5.67
C HIS A 178 7.38 -10.00 -6.12
N LEU A 179 7.11 -8.77 -5.71
CA LEU A 179 7.93 -7.61 -6.07
C LEU A 179 9.34 -7.65 -5.47
N THR A 180 9.53 -8.28 -4.30
CA THR A 180 10.89 -8.51 -3.76
C THR A 180 11.69 -9.46 -4.67
N ILE A 181 11.08 -10.56 -5.11
CA ILE A 181 11.70 -11.51 -6.04
C ILE A 181 12.03 -10.80 -7.35
N GLU A 182 11.10 -10.05 -7.92
CA GLU A 182 11.31 -9.27 -9.14
C GLU A 182 12.45 -8.26 -8.99
N ALA A 183 12.51 -7.53 -7.86
CA ALA A 183 13.61 -6.59 -7.61
C ALA A 183 14.99 -7.29 -7.61
N ILE A 184 15.09 -8.48 -7.03
CA ILE A 184 16.32 -9.28 -7.05
C ILE A 184 16.65 -9.71 -8.48
N LEU A 185 15.67 -10.25 -9.22
CA LEU A 185 15.87 -10.74 -10.58
C LEU A 185 16.26 -9.62 -11.55
N GLN A 186 15.58 -8.47 -11.47
CA GLN A 186 15.89 -7.32 -12.31
C GLN A 186 17.22 -6.68 -11.94
N GLY A 187 17.54 -6.60 -10.65
CA GLY A 187 18.77 -5.96 -10.17
C GLY A 187 20.02 -6.79 -10.32
N GLU A 188 19.93 -8.11 -10.17
CA GLU A 188 21.08 -9.02 -10.30
C GLU A 188 21.16 -9.70 -11.67
N GLY A 189 20.11 -9.65 -12.47
CA GLY A 189 19.91 -10.46 -13.65
C GLY A 189 19.36 -11.86 -13.34
N TRP A 190 18.74 -12.49 -14.34
CA TRP A 190 17.98 -13.72 -14.19
C TRP A 190 18.75 -14.87 -13.52
N ASP A 191 19.92 -15.22 -14.02
CA ASP A 191 20.68 -16.39 -13.55
C ASP A 191 21.23 -16.17 -12.13
N LYS A 192 21.82 -15.00 -11.88
CA LYS A 192 22.37 -14.65 -10.57
C LYS A 192 21.25 -14.46 -9.55
N GLY A 193 20.19 -13.74 -9.91
CA GLY A 193 19.06 -13.51 -9.04
C GLY A 193 18.40 -14.81 -8.59
N TRP A 194 18.15 -15.75 -9.51
CA TRP A 194 17.62 -17.07 -9.14
C TRP A 194 18.58 -17.89 -8.28
N ARG A 195 19.89 -17.74 -8.49
CA ARG A 195 20.87 -18.37 -7.60
C ARG A 195 20.75 -17.82 -6.18
N THR A 196 20.78 -16.49 -6.03
CA THR A 196 20.61 -15.81 -4.74
C THR A 196 19.31 -16.27 -4.04
N ILE A 197 18.17 -16.28 -4.76
CA ILE A 197 16.88 -16.69 -4.22
C ILE A 197 16.90 -18.14 -3.74
N LYS A 198 17.46 -19.07 -4.54
CA LYS A 198 17.53 -20.49 -4.18
C LYS A 198 18.44 -20.74 -2.98
N GLU A 199 19.58 -20.06 -2.92
CA GLU A 199 20.52 -20.17 -1.80
C GLU A 199 19.89 -19.62 -0.50
N MET A 200 19.20 -18.46 -0.55
CA MET A 200 18.44 -17.96 0.60
C MET A 200 17.33 -18.93 1.02
N ALA A 201 16.62 -19.51 0.05
CA ALA A 201 15.52 -20.42 0.32
C ALA A 201 15.93 -21.66 1.12
N GLY A 202 17.17 -22.10 0.99
CA GLY A 202 17.74 -23.18 1.81
C GLY A 202 17.82 -22.85 3.30
N ASN A 203 17.72 -21.59 3.67
CA ASN A 203 17.78 -21.09 5.05
C ASN A 203 16.40 -20.71 5.62
N PHE A 204 15.34 -20.85 4.85
CA PHE A 204 13.99 -20.50 5.30
C PHE A 204 13.46 -21.53 6.31
N ARG A 205 13.10 -21.03 7.51
CA ARG A 205 12.36 -21.79 8.52
C ARG A 205 10.90 -21.93 8.15
N GLN A 206 10.31 -20.87 7.59
CA GLN A 206 8.90 -20.89 7.21
C GLN A 206 8.62 -20.00 6.01
N VAL A 207 7.58 -20.36 5.27
CA VAL A 207 6.96 -19.57 4.21
C VAL A 207 5.52 -19.29 4.63
N THR A 208 5.20 -18.03 4.96
CA THR A 208 3.86 -17.64 5.38
C THR A 208 2.92 -17.47 4.18
N GLU A 209 1.64 -17.58 4.40
CA GLU A 209 0.64 -17.34 3.34
C GLU A 209 0.51 -15.86 2.99
N ARG A 210 0.62 -14.98 4.00
CA ARG A 210 0.41 -13.54 3.90
C ARG A 210 1.65 -12.79 4.32
N SER A 211 1.91 -11.66 3.65
CA SER A 211 3.10 -10.84 3.94
C SER A 211 3.18 -10.37 5.40
N PHE A 212 2.07 -10.07 6.06
CA PHE A 212 2.06 -9.64 7.46
C PHE A 212 2.39 -10.77 8.47
N GLY A 213 2.28 -12.05 8.09
CA GLY A 213 2.72 -13.16 8.94
C GLY A 213 4.25 -13.20 9.13
N VAL A 214 5.02 -12.59 8.23
CA VAL A 214 6.48 -12.51 8.36
C VAL A 214 6.91 -11.60 9.52
N PRO A 215 6.48 -10.31 9.60
CA PRO A 215 6.82 -9.46 10.73
C PRO A 215 6.23 -9.96 12.05
N GLU A 216 5.06 -10.61 12.05
CA GLU A 216 4.50 -11.25 13.25
C GLU A 216 5.46 -12.32 13.81
N ALA A 217 6.00 -13.18 12.94
CA ALA A 217 6.97 -14.20 13.34
C ALA A 217 8.30 -13.62 13.84
N VAL A 218 8.78 -12.51 13.27
CA VAL A 218 9.98 -11.81 13.72
C VAL A 218 9.74 -11.10 15.06
N ASN A 219 8.61 -10.41 15.21
CA ASN A 219 8.24 -9.69 16.43
C ASN A 219 8.09 -10.64 17.63
N SER A 220 7.47 -11.80 17.40
CA SER A 220 7.27 -12.83 18.43
C SER A 220 8.54 -13.64 18.74
N GLY A 221 9.58 -13.53 17.91
CA GLY A 221 10.80 -14.32 18.07
C GLY A 221 10.65 -15.79 17.62
N GLN A 222 9.66 -16.12 16.81
CA GLN A 222 9.57 -17.42 16.15
C GLN A 222 10.68 -17.62 15.13
N VAL A 223 11.07 -16.53 14.45
CA VAL A 223 12.24 -16.45 13.58
C VAL A 223 13.04 -15.18 13.92
N GLY A 224 14.32 -15.18 13.53
CA GLY A 224 15.20 -14.03 13.73
C GLY A 224 15.11 -12.97 12.68
N VAL A 225 14.82 -13.37 11.44
CA VAL A 225 14.93 -12.54 10.24
C VAL A 225 13.72 -12.74 9.35
N GLY A 226 13.25 -11.66 8.74
CA GLY A 226 12.14 -11.65 7.80
C GLY A 226 12.42 -10.82 6.55
N ILE A 227 12.00 -11.31 5.40
CA ILE A 227 11.98 -10.55 4.16
C ILE A 227 10.63 -9.83 4.09
N VAL A 228 10.63 -8.49 4.15
CA VAL A 228 9.43 -7.68 4.34
C VAL A 228 9.42 -6.42 3.48
N ILE A 229 8.25 -5.82 3.35
CA ILE A 229 8.09 -4.43 2.95
C ILE A 229 8.37 -3.52 4.17
N ASP A 230 8.97 -2.40 3.95
CA ASP A 230 9.58 -1.49 4.94
C ASP A 230 8.65 -1.06 6.10
N PHE A 231 7.43 -0.68 5.80
CA PHE A 231 6.50 -0.15 6.82
C PHE A 231 6.18 -1.16 7.92
N PHE A 232 6.30 -2.47 7.69
CA PHE A 232 6.16 -3.47 8.74
C PHE A 232 7.24 -3.34 9.81
N ALA A 233 8.47 -3.11 9.37
CA ALA A 233 9.58 -2.88 10.31
C ALA A 233 9.43 -1.53 11.03
N PHE A 234 9.04 -0.48 10.31
CA PHE A 234 8.87 0.86 10.90
C PHE A 234 7.73 0.92 11.92
N SER A 235 6.59 0.25 11.64
CA SER A 235 5.50 0.17 12.60
C SER A 235 5.86 -0.69 13.81
N ALA A 236 6.60 -1.78 13.63
CA ALA A 236 7.10 -2.60 14.73
C ALA A 236 8.06 -1.81 15.63
N GLN A 237 8.99 -1.04 15.06
CA GLN A 237 9.87 -0.13 15.81
C GLN A 237 9.07 0.92 16.59
N ALA A 238 8.08 1.56 15.94
CA ALA A 238 7.21 2.53 16.59
C ALA A 238 6.38 1.94 17.73
N SER A 239 6.09 0.64 17.66
CA SER A 239 5.40 -0.14 18.71
C SER A 239 6.35 -0.68 19.79
N GLY A 240 7.65 -0.35 19.72
CA GLY A 240 8.65 -0.74 20.74
C GLY A 240 9.22 -2.16 20.58
N PHE A 241 8.98 -2.84 19.47
CA PHE A 241 9.64 -4.11 19.20
C PHE A 241 11.15 -3.89 18.94
N PRO A 242 12.02 -4.78 19.44
CA PRO A 242 13.48 -4.66 19.28
C PRO A 242 13.90 -5.16 17.89
N VAL A 243 13.44 -4.48 16.86
CA VAL A 243 13.70 -4.86 15.47
C VAL A 243 14.44 -3.77 14.73
N LYS A 244 15.23 -4.17 13.74
CA LYS A 244 15.89 -3.30 12.78
C LYS A 244 15.50 -3.67 11.35
N PHE A 245 15.81 -2.76 10.44
CA PHE A 245 15.51 -2.92 9.03
C PHE A 245 16.65 -2.35 8.18
N VAL A 246 16.90 -2.99 7.04
CA VAL A 246 17.83 -2.51 6.01
C VAL A 246 17.24 -2.69 4.63
N TYR A 247 17.49 -1.72 3.75
CA TYR A 247 17.34 -1.90 2.32
C TYR A 247 18.63 -2.47 1.76
N PRO A 248 18.65 -3.68 1.17
CA PRO A 248 19.78 -4.17 0.40
C PRO A 248 20.10 -3.25 -0.77
N SER A 249 21.34 -3.29 -1.28
CA SER A 249 21.77 -2.47 -2.41
C SER A 249 20.95 -2.71 -3.69
N VAL A 250 20.45 -3.94 -3.84
CA VAL A 250 19.48 -4.34 -4.87
C VAL A 250 18.10 -4.36 -4.24
N SER A 251 17.38 -3.27 -4.36
CA SER A 251 15.98 -3.14 -3.92
C SER A 251 15.30 -2.06 -4.76
N THR A 252 14.04 -1.80 -4.51
CA THR A 252 13.27 -0.77 -5.21
C THR A 252 12.30 -0.06 -4.25
N ILE A 253 11.91 1.16 -4.61
CA ILE A 253 10.76 1.85 -4.01
C ILE A 253 9.68 1.98 -5.07
N VAL A 254 8.49 1.50 -4.74
CA VAL A 254 7.32 1.57 -5.61
C VAL A 254 6.12 2.14 -4.86
N PRO A 255 5.16 2.77 -5.56
CA PRO A 255 3.93 3.21 -4.94
C PRO A 255 3.02 2.02 -4.60
N ALA A 256 2.30 2.17 -3.51
CA ALA A 256 1.09 1.41 -3.24
C ALA A 256 -0.10 2.16 -3.84
N ASN A 257 -1.02 1.46 -4.46
CA ASN A 257 -2.01 2.06 -5.33
C ASN A 257 -3.45 1.81 -4.89
N VAL A 258 -4.33 2.66 -5.41
CA VAL A 258 -5.78 2.54 -5.35
C VAL A 258 -6.36 2.77 -6.74
N ALA A 259 -7.41 2.04 -7.09
CA ALA A 259 -8.11 2.14 -8.38
C ALA A 259 -9.61 1.97 -8.23
N ILE A 260 -10.38 2.60 -9.11
CA ILE A 260 -11.82 2.36 -9.25
C ILE A 260 -12.01 1.12 -10.10
N VAL A 261 -12.78 0.16 -9.59
CA VAL A 261 -13.11 -1.07 -10.31
C VAL A 261 -14.13 -0.77 -11.42
N ALA A 262 -14.03 -1.48 -12.52
CA ALA A 262 -15.00 -1.35 -13.63
C ALA A 262 -16.43 -1.67 -13.14
N ASN A 263 -17.39 -0.81 -13.51
CA ASN A 263 -18.78 -0.88 -13.06
C ASN A 263 -18.93 -0.78 -11.53
N ALA A 264 -18.12 0.07 -10.89
CA ALA A 264 -18.25 0.37 -9.46
C ALA A 264 -19.67 0.81 -9.11
N PRO A 265 -20.38 0.13 -8.15
CA PRO A 265 -21.75 0.50 -7.76
C PRO A 265 -21.84 1.91 -7.17
N ASN A 266 -20.84 2.33 -6.38
CA ASN A 266 -20.73 3.66 -5.81
C ASN A 266 -19.47 4.38 -6.31
N ARG A 267 -19.47 4.75 -7.60
CA ARG A 267 -18.35 5.46 -8.22
C ARG A 267 -18.01 6.77 -7.48
N ALA A 268 -19.00 7.55 -7.11
CA ALA A 268 -18.77 8.83 -6.42
C ALA A 268 -18.11 8.64 -5.05
N GLY A 269 -18.50 7.62 -4.30
CA GLY A 269 -17.84 7.22 -3.05
C GLY A 269 -16.40 6.72 -3.28
N ALA A 270 -16.16 6.00 -4.36
CA ALA A 270 -14.82 5.56 -4.75
C ALA A 270 -13.91 6.74 -5.10
N GLU A 271 -14.40 7.72 -5.85
CA GLU A 271 -13.69 8.96 -6.15
C GLU A 271 -13.39 9.74 -4.87
N ALA A 272 -14.36 9.87 -3.95
CA ALA A 272 -14.15 10.52 -2.67
C ALA A 272 -13.08 9.82 -1.79
N PHE A 273 -13.01 8.49 -1.84
CA PHE A 273 -11.95 7.74 -1.13
C PHE A 273 -10.57 8.00 -1.73
N ILE A 274 -10.44 8.06 -3.06
CA ILE A 274 -9.17 8.39 -3.73
C ILE A 274 -8.76 9.83 -3.38
N GLU A 275 -9.67 10.80 -3.48
CA GLU A 275 -9.40 12.19 -3.11
C GLU A 275 -8.96 12.31 -1.64
N PHE A 276 -9.61 11.56 -0.74
CA PHE A 276 -9.22 11.51 0.66
C PHE A 276 -7.80 10.96 0.83
N LEU A 277 -7.48 9.81 0.24
CA LEU A 277 -6.14 9.19 0.36
C LEU A 277 -5.03 10.12 -0.15
N LEU A 278 -5.29 10.90 -1.19
CA LEU A 278 -4.33 11.83 -1.79
C LEU A 278 -4.33 13.22 -1.13
N SER A 279 -5.32 13.53 -0.29
CA SER A 279 -5.40 14.79 0.46
C SER A 279 -4.31 14.87 1.54
N PRO A 280 -3.95 16.09 2.01
CA PRO A 280 -3.05 16.22 3.15
C PRO A 280 -3.50 15.41 4.38
N ALA A 281 -4.78 15.40 4.69
CA ALA A 281 -5.33 14.65 5.82
C ALA A 281 -5.16 13.13 5.66
N GLY A 282 -5.45 12.57 4.49
CA GLY A 282 -5.25 11.16 4.19
C GLY A 282 -3.77 10.76 4.19
N GLN A 283 -2.90 11.65 3.71
CA GLN A 283 -1.46 11.44 3.72
C GLN A 283 -0.87 11.49 5.15
N GLU A 284 -1.41 12.33 6.04
CA GLU A 284 -1.01 12.38 7.45
C GLU A 284 -1.36 11.11 8.22
N VAL A 285 -2.47 10.43 7.88
CA VAL A 285 -2.83 9.14 8.49
C VAL A 285 -1.71 8.09 8.30
N LEU A 286 -0.94 8.18 7.20
CA LEU A 286 0.17 7.26 6.93
C LEU A 286 1.31 7.37 7.95
N LEU A 287 1.41 8.50 8.67
CA LEU A 287 2.41 8.71 9.72
C LEU A 287 2.05 8.03 11.05
N GLU A 288 0.82 7.55 11.22
CA GLU A 288 0.40 6.87 12.45
C GLU A 288 1.33 5.69 12.77
N PRO A 289 1.66 5.48 14.08
CA PRO A 289 2.61 4.44 14.51
C PRO A 289 2.26 3.03 14.01
N SER A 290 0.98 2.71 13.89
CA SER A 290 0.50 1.41 13.39
C SER A 290 0.69 1.22 11.89
N ILE A 291 0.84 2.31 11.12
CA ILE A 291 0.93 2.31 9.65
C ILE A 291 2.38 2.53 9.19
N ARG A 292 2.96 3.69 9.52
CA ARG A 292 4.35 4.05 9.18
C ARG A 292 4.71 3.87 7.70
N ARG A 293 3.79 4.21 6.78
CA ARG A 293 4.06 4.19 5.33
C ARG A 293 4.61 5.53 4.87
N LEU A 294 5.40 5.51 3.80
CA LEU A 294 5.99 6.72 3.25
C LEU A 294 4.94 7.51 2.43
N PRO A 295 4.49 8.70 2.90
CA PRO A 295 3.57 9.53 2.12
C PRO A 295 4.14 9.90 0.75
N VAL A 296 3.26 10.00 -0.27
CA VAL A 296 3.66 10.48 -1.60
C VAL A 296 3.60 12.00 -1.74
N ASN A 297 3.03 12.69 -0.76
CA ASN A 297 3.06 14.15 -0.67
C ASN A 297 4.25 14.62 0.18
N PRO A 298 5.30 15.25 -0.41
CA PRO A 298 6.49 15.66 0.31
C PRO A 298 6.23 16.65 1.46
N ALA A 299 5.18 17.48 1.35
CA ALA A 299 4.86 18.48 2.37
C ALA A 299 4.47 17.86 3.73
N VAL A 300 3.96 16.63 3.71
CA VAL A 300 3.52 15.93 4.94
C VAL A 300 4.69 15.55 5.84
N TYR A 301 5.89 15.40 5.28
CA TYR A 301 7.09 15.05 6.07
C TYR A 301 7.50 16.14 7.08
N ALA A 302 7.02 17.37 6.92
CA ALA A 302 7.20 18.41 7.95
C ALA A 302 6.52 18.05 9.30
N LYS A 303 5.55 17.14 9.29
CA LYS A 303 4.84 16.63 10.47
C LYS A 303 5.34 15.25 10.92
N ALA A 304 6.22 14.62 10.14
CA ALA A 304 6.76 13.31 10.49
C ALA A 304 7.78 13.40 11.63
N PRO A 305 7.98 12.33 12.42
CA PRO A 305 9.11 12.22 13.35
C PRO A 305 10.44 12.46 12.64
N ALA A 306 11.43 13.02 13.37
CA ALA A 306 12.72 13.41 12.80
C ALA A 306 13.51 12.25 12.15
N ASP A 307 13.28 11.02 12.61
CA ASP A 307 13.91 9.79 12.10
C ASP A 307 13.10 9.09 10.99
N TYR A 308 11.97 9.71 10.57
CA TYR A 308 11.09 9.13 9.57
C TYR A 308 11.76 9.13 8.19
N PRO A 309 11.85 7.98 7.51
CA PRO A 309 12.44 7.92 6.18
C PRO A 309 11.66 8.79 5.19
N ASN A 310 12.38 9.61 4.41
CA ASN A 310 11.78 10.46 3.39
C ASN A 310 12.33 10.09 2.02
N PRO A 311 11.55 9.45 1.12
CA PRO A 311 12.03 8.96 -0.16
C PRO A 311 12.40 10.07 -1.15
N PHE A 312 12.03 11.33 -0.85
CA PHE A 312 12.36 12.47 -1.70
C PHE A 312 13.71 13.13 -1.33
N THR A 313 14.20 12.90 -0.12
CA THR A 313 15.42 13.56 0.38
C THR A 313 16.47 12.58 0.91
N ASP A 314 16.10 11.34 1.25
CA ASP A 314 17.04 10.33 1.75
C ASP A 314 17.87 9.75 0.58
N PRO A 315 19.20 10.01 0.53
CA PRO A 315 20.03 9.55 -0.57
C PRO A 315 20.15 8.02 -0.62
N ARG A 316 19.84 7.30 0.46
CA ARG A 316 19.83 5.82 0.47
C ARG A 316 18.68 5.29 -0.35
N LEU A 317 17.51 5.94 -0.27
CA LEU A 317 16.30 5.56 -0.98
C LEU A 317 16.35 5.98 -2.47
N GLY A 318 17.02 7.10 -2.77
CA GLY A 318 17.19 7.57 -4.16
C GLY A 318 18.13 6.73 -5.01
N LYS A 319 18.90 5.81 -4.41
CA LYS A 319 19.80 4.88 -5.11
C LYS A 319 19.15 3.54 -5.43
N LEU A 320 17.97 3.29 -4.91
CA LEU A 320 17.27 2.04 -5.17
C LEU A 320 16.87 1.98 -6.65
N MET A 321 16.98 0.79 -7.23
CA MET A 321 16.81 0.59 -8.66
C MET A 321 15.37 0.90 -9.11
N PRO A 322 15.21 1.44 -10.32
CA PRO A 322 13.88 1.51 -10.92
C PRO A 322 13.39 0.08 -11.21
N PHE A 323 12.09 -0.10 -11.04
CA PHE A 323 11.38 -1.31 -11.41
C PHE A 323 10.93 -1.15 -12.87
N ASP A 324 11.13 -2.17 -13.70
CA ASP A 324 10.71 -2.14 -15.10
C ASP A 324 9.37 -2.87 -15.31
#